data_8b53b37c6eedeaa7ac1821eab6e6a537
#
_entry.id   8b53b37c6eedeaa7ac1821eab6e6a537
#
_cell.length_a   1.000
_cell.length_b   1.000
_cell.length_c   1.000
_cell.angle_alpha   90.00
_cell.angle_beta   90.00
_cell.angle_gamma   90.00
#
_symmetry.space_group_name_H-M   'P 1'
#
loop_
_entity.id
_entity.type
_entity.pdbx_description
1 polymer ?
#
loop_
_entity_poly.entity_id
_entity_poly.type
_entity_poly.pdbx_seq_one_letter_code
_entity_poly.pdbx_strand_id
1 'polypeptide(L)'
;GHEDWLIQFKREGAGIALLDPVALTRAGADWNEFNDAVGDATWILHDSLMDLPGFAEIGLKPKALFDTEIAARLLGLHRFGLAAVTEHYLGITLAKEHSAADWSYRPLPRDWRNYAALDVEVLIELETMMRRDLKAAGKDEWAAEEFSHALVAGLAPRKLHPIPWLHISRITQLSRDPRGLAIAKSLWEE
;
A
#
# COMPACT_ATOMS: atom_id res chain seq x y z
N GLY A 1 4.49 -14.11 6.80
CA GLY A 1 4.07 -12.73 7.03
C GLY A 1 4.83 -11.81 6.08
N HIS A 2 4.14 -10.86 5.46
CA HIS A 2 4.82 -9.78 4.77
C HIS A 2 5.27 -8.80 5.85
N GLU A 3 6.58 -8.66 6.05
CA GLU A 3 7.14 -7.57 6.83
C GLU A 3 7.33 -6.37 5.89
N ASP A 4 6.82 -5.20 6.27
CA ASP A 4 7.10 -3.96 5.58
C ASP A 4 8.54 -3.54 5.93
N TRP A 5 9.43 -3.61 4.94
CA TRP A 5 10.85 -3.34 5.12
C TRP A 5 11.20 -1.85 5.02
N LEU A 6 10.35 -1.07 4.38
CA LEU A 6 10.57 0.36 4.17
C LEU A 6 9.22 1.07 4.00
N ILE A 7 9.04 2.17 4.72
CA ILE A 7 7.89 3.05 4.57
C ILE A 7 8.39 4.43 4.14
N GLN A 8 7.78 4.94 3.07
CA GLN A 8 8.10 6.26 2.55
C GLN A 8 6.99 7.24 2.93
N PHE A 9 7.38 8.40 3.48
CA PHE A 9 6.47 9.50 3.77
C PHE A 9 6.91 10.77 3.08
N LYS A 10 5.96 11.48 2.49
CA LYS A 10 6.14 12.85 2.02
C LYS A 10 5.09 13.73 2.66
N ARG A 11 5.53 14.88 3.19
CA ARG A 11 4.64 15.94 3.64
C ARG A 11 5.01 17.22 2.92
N GLU A 12 3.99 17.95 2.47
CA GLU A 12 4.20 19.25 1.84
C GLU A 12 4.96 20.19 2.79
N GLY A 13 6.03 20.80 2.28
CA GLY A 13 6.90 21.68 3.05
C GLY A 13 7.87 21.02 4.02
N ALA A 14 7.80 19.70 4.23
CA ALA A 14 8.67 18.95 5.16
C ALA A 14 9.63 17.95 4.47
N GLY A 15 9.47 17.72 3.16
CA GLY A 15 10.30 16.81 2.40
C GLY A 15 9.86 15.33 2.50
N ILE A 16 10.80 14.42 2.22
CA ILE A 16 10.58 12.97 2.17
C ILE A 16 11.35 12.29 3.29
N ALA A 17 10.70 11.40 4.02
CA ALA A 17 11.31 10.53 5.02
C ALA A 17 11.20 9.07 4.59
N LEU A 18 12.28 8.32 4.74
CA LEU A 18 12.33 6.86 4.56
C LEU A 18 12.49 6.23 5.93
N LEU A 19 11.52 5.44 6.36
CA LEU A 19 11.50 4.81 7.67
C LEU A 19 11.71 3.30 7.54
N ASP A 20 12.57 2.75 8.39
CA ASP A 20 12.72 1.31 8.57
C ASP A 20 11.85 0.88 9.76
N PRO A 21 10.64 0.34 9.51
CA PRO A 21 9.70 0.02 10.58
C PRO A 21 10.21 -1.10 11.49
N VAL A 22 11.00 -2.04 10.95
CA VAL A 22 11.58 -3.14 11.72
C VAL A 22 12.62 -2.61 12.70
N ALA A 23 13.54 -1.76 12.22
CA ALA A 23 14.57 -1.15 13.07
C ALA A 23 13.96 -0.22 14.12
N LEU A 24 12.98 0.60 13.73
CA LEU A 24 12.30 1.53 14.63
C LEU A 24 11.52 0.79 15.73
N THR A 25 10.78 -0.25 15.39
CA THR A 25 10.03 -1.06 16.37
C THR A 25 10.99 -1.75 17.34
N ARG A 26 12.12 -2.30 16.86
CA ARG A 26 13.16 -2.88 17.74
C ARG A 26 13.81 -1.85 18.65
N ALA A 27 13.92 -0.61 18.19
CA ALA A 27 14.42 0.51 18.99
C ALA A 27 13.40 1.07 19.99
N GLY A 28 12.18 0.53 20.03
CA GLY A 28 11.11 0.95 20.95
C GLY A 28 10.38 2.21 20.49
N ALA A 29 10.33 2.50 19.19
CA ALA A 29 9.57 3.62 18.66
C ALA A 29 8.07 3.46 18.99
N ASP A 30 7.45 4.54 19.46
CA ASP A 30 6.02 4.59 19.70
C ASP A 30 5.29 5.17 18.48
N TRP A 31 4.63 4.29 17.75
CA TRP A 31 3.86 4.69 16.58
C TRP A 31 2.63 5.56 16.92
N ASN A 32 2.19 5.60 18.19
CA ASN A 32 1.14 6.52 18.63
C ASN A 32 1.63 7.99 18.58
N GLU A 33 2.89 8.25 18.95
CA GLU A 33 3.46 9.60 18.79
C GLU A 33 3.43 10.04 17.33
N PHE A 34 3.72 9.12 16.40
CA PHE A 34 3.63 9.41 14.96
C PHE A 34 2.18 9.68 14.53
N ASN A 35 1.23 8.84 14.96
CA ASN A 35 -0.20 9.03 14.67
C ASN A 35 -0.70 10.38 15.18
N ASP A 36 -0.29 10.79 16.39
CA ASP A 36 -0.66 12.07 16.99
C ASP A 36 -0.06 13.25 16.21
N ALA A 37 1.20 13.13 15.79
CA ALA A 37 1.89 14.16 15.00
C ALA A 37 1.28 14.34 13.60
N VAL A 38 0.80 13.28 12.98
CA VAL A 38 0.11 13.33 11.69
C VAL A 38 -1.33 13.82 11.84
N GLY A 39 -1.97 13.48 12.97
CA GLY A 39 -3.32 13.92 13.31
C GLY A 39 -4.39 13.48 12.31
N ASP A 40 -5.20 14.44 11.86
CA ASP A 40 -6.32 14.21 10.94
C ASP A 40 -5.94 14.42 9.47
N ALA A 41 -4.65 14.46 9.13
CA ALA A 41 -4.21 14.61 7.75
C ALA A 41 -4.72 13.45 6.89
N THR A 42 -5.14 13.77 5.66
CA THR A 42 -5.47 12.75 4.66
C THR A 42 -4.19 12.09 4.17
N TRP A 43 -4.14 10.77 4.25
CA TRP A 43 -3.04 9.98 3.69
C TRP A 43 -3.31 9.70 2.22
N ILE A 44 -2.35 9.99 1.37
CA ILE A 44 -2.42 9.73 -0.06
C ILE A 44 -1.62 8.47 -0.33
N LEU A 45 -2.29 7.42 -0.79
CA LEU A 45 -1.71 6.14 -1.13
C LEU A 45 -2.01 5.78 -2.58
N HIS A 46 -1.32 4.79 -3.11
CA HIS A 46 -1.64 4.15 -4.37
C HIS A 46 -1.81 2.66 -4.15
N ASP A 47 -2.99 2.11 -4.45
CA ASP A 47 -3.36 0.71 -4.13
C ASP A 47 -3.27 0.42 -2.62
N SER A 48 -3.97 1.25 -1.84
CA SER A 48 -3.90 1.32 -0.38
C SER A 48 -4.16 -0.02 0.33
N LEU A 49 -4.92 -0.93 -0.28
CA LEU A 49 -5.20 -2.25 0.28
C LEU A 49 -3.95 -3.16 0.35
N MET A 50 -2.89 -2.81 -0.37
CA MET A 50 -1.59 -3.48 -0.24
C MET A 50 -0.82 -3.02 1.00
N ASP A 51 -0.89 -1.72 1.36
CA ASP A 51 -0.09 -1.11 2.43
C ASP A 51 -0.81 -1.08 3.79
N LEU A 52 -2.12 -0.80 3.79
CA LEU A 52 -2.90 -0.63 5.03
C LEU A 52 -2.83 -1.81 6.01
N PRO A 53 -2.81 -3.09 5.58
CA PRO A 53 -2.63 -4.21 6.50
C PRO A 53 -1.29 -4.17 7.24
N GLY A 54 -0.20 -3.80 6.55
CA GLY A 54 1.11 -3.62 7.17
C GLY A 54 1.13 -2.45 8.16
N PHE A 55 0.50 -1.34 7.82
CA PHE A 55 0.33 -0.21 8.73
C PHE A 55 -0.42 -0.61 10.00
N ALA A 56 -1.50 -1.39 9.86
CA ALA A 56 -2.25 -1.89 11.00
C ALA A 56 -1.40 -2.78 11.92
N GLU A 57 -0.53 -3.63 11.35
CA GLU A 57 0.36 -4.53 12.12
C GLU A 57 1.35 -3.76 12.99
N ILE A 58 1.87 -2.64 12.54
CA ILE A 58 2.82 -1.81 13.31
C ILE A 58 2.13 -0.72 14.15
N GLY A 59 0.82 -0.55 14.02
CA GLY A 59 0.05 0.42 14.79
C GLY A 59 -0.06 1.80 14.16
N LEU A 60 0.24 1.95 12.86
CA LEU A 60 -0.09 3.15 12.10
C LEU A 60 -1.58 3.18 11.79
N LYS A 61 -2.21 4.34 12.01
CA LYS A 61 -3.68 4.48 11.96
C LYS A 61 -4.09 5.74 11.19
N PRO A 62 -3.99 5.74 9.85
CA PRO A 62 -4.54 6.84 9.06
C PRO A 62 -6.04 7.01 9.35
N LYS A 63 -6.49 8.26 9.48
CA LYS A 63 -7.88 8.62 9.76
C LYS A 63 -8.67 8.98 8.52
N ALA A 64 -7.99 9.39 7.46
CA ALA A 64 -8.55 9.73 6.17
C ALA A 64 -7.62 9.27 5.05
N LEU A 65 -8.20 8.81 3.95
CA LEU A 65 -7.50 8.24 2.81
C LEU A 65 -7.90 8.94 1.52
N PHE A 66 -6.93 9.15 0.65
CA PHE A 66 -7.12 9.33 -0.79
C PHE A 66 -6.30 8.27 -1.52
N ASP A 67 -6.94 7.40 -2.27
CA ASP A 67 -6.27 6.35 -3.04
C ASP A 67 -6.25 6.72 -4.53
N THR A 68 -5.06 6.94 -5.07
CA THR A 68 -4.88 7.35 -6.46
C THR A 68 -5.21 6.24 -7.46
N GLU A 69 -5.13 4.97 -7.07
CA GLU A 69 -5.55 3.86 -7.93
C GLU A 69 -7.08 3.78 -8.02
N ILE A 70 -7.79 3.86 -6.88
CA ILE A 70 -9.26 3.92 -6.85
C ILE A 70 -9.75 5.14 -7.64
N ALA A 71 -9.13 6.30 -7.44
CA ALA A 71 -9.46 7.51 -8.19
C ALA A 71 -9.28 7.31 -9.71
N ALA A 72 -8.18 6.69 -10.14
CA ALA A 72 -7.91 6.40 -11.54
C ALA A 72 -8.98 5.48 -12.17
N ARG A 73 -9.41 4.46 -11.42
CA ARG A 73 -10.50 3.55 -11.85
C ARG A 73 -11.83 4.28 -12.00
N LEU A 74 -12.19 5.11 -11.03
CA LEU A 74 -13.42 5.91 -11.08
C LEU A 74 -13.41 6.92 -12.22
N LEU A 75 -12.25 7.49 -12.54
CA LEU A 75 -12.07 8.40 -13.68
C LEU A 75 -12.03 7.68 -15.03
N GLY A 76 -12.02 6.34 -15.03
CA GLY A 76 -12.08 5.53 -16.25
C GLY A 76 -10.74 5.42 -16.98
N LEU A 77 -9.62 5.58 -16.30
CA LEU A 77 -8.30 5.34 -16.90
C LEU A 77 -8.17 3.87 -17.29
N HIS A 78 -7.67 3.59 -18.49
CA HIS A 78 -7.43 2.22 -18.96
C HIS A 78 -6.27 1.52 -18.24
N ARG A 79 -5.32 2.31 -17.76
CA ARG A 79 -4.15 1.85 -17.00
C ARG A 79 -4.10 2.67 -15.71
N PHE A 80 -4.14 1.98 -14.57
CA PHE A 80 -4.30 2.60 -13.26
C PHE A 80 -3.15 2.32 -12.27
N GLY A 81 -2.10 1.60 -12.67
CA GLY A 81 -0.88 1.50 -11.87
C GLY A 81 -0.14 2.84 -11.78
N LEU A 82 0.62 3.06 -10.69
CA LEU A 82 1.23 4.36 -10.36
C LEU A 82 2.02 4.97 -11.53
N ALA A 83 2.84 4.18 -12.21
CA ALA A 83 3.61 4.67 -13.36
C ALA A 83 2.73 5.21 -14.48
N ALA A 84 1.63 4.51 -14.79
CA ALA A 84 0.69 4.92 -15.84
C ALA A 84 -0.11 6.17 -15.45
N VAL A 85 -0.54 6.25 -14.19
CA VAL A 85 -1.26 7.42 -13.65
C VAL A 85 -0.35 8.64 -13.63
N THR A 86 0.91 8.48 -13.22
CA THR A 86 1.92 9.53 -13.21
C THR A 86 2.23 10.02 -14.63
N GLU A 87 2.39 9.11 -15.57
CA GLU A 87 2.60 9.47 -16.98
C GLU A 87 1.39 10.24 -17.54
N HIS A 88 0.17 9.80 -17.23
CA HIS A 88 -1.06 10.43 -17.71
C HIS A 88 -1.23 11.86 -17.19
N TYR A 89 -1.01 12.08 -15.88
CA TYR A 89 -1.28 13.38 -15.24
C TYR A 89 -0.09 14.31 -15.28
N LEU A 90 1.12 13.81 -15.12
CA LEU A 90 2.32 14.62 -14.92
C LEU A 90 3.30 14.56 -16.12
N GLY A 91 3.09 13.63 -17.05
CA GLY A 91 4.02 13.41 -18.17
C GLY A 91 5.38 12.86 -17.72
N ILE A 92 5.46 12.30 -16.50
CA ILE A 92 6.69 11.77 -15.91
C ILE A 92 6.71 10.24 -16.04
N THR A 93 7.81 9.71 -16.52
CA THR A 93 8.06 8.25 -16.54
C THR A 93 8.78 7.84 -15.27
N LEU A 94 8.12 7.00 -14.44
CA LEU A 94 8.74 6.44 -13.24
C LEU A 94 9.71 5.32 -13.60
N ALA A 95 10.88 5.32 -12.97
CA ALA A 95 11.87 4.24 -13.10
C ALA A 95 11.33 2.92 -12.51
N LYS A 96 11.75 1.78 -13.06
CA LYS A 96 11.37 0.42 -12.60
C LYS A 96 12.54 -0.40 -12.09
N GLU A 97 13.70 0.22 -11.97
CA GLU A 97 14.99 -0.46 -11.84
C GLU A 97 15.11 -1.34 -10.60
N HIS A 98 14.43 -0.99 -9.49
CA HIS A 98 14.56 -1.67 -8.20
C HIS A 98 13.26 -2.33 -7.70
N SER A 99 12.25 -2.46 -8.55
CA SER A 99 10.95 -3.04 -8.15
C SER A 99 11.03 -4.49 -7.65
N ALA A 100 12.05 -5.26 -8.08
CA ALA A 100 12.28 -6.63 -7.67
C ALA A 100 13.48 -6.78 -6.71
N ALA A 101 13.96 -5.69 -6.11
CA ALA A 101 15.08 -5.71 -5.18
C ALA A 101 14.69 -6.34 -3.83
N ASP A 102 15.68 -6.92 -3.14
CA ASP A 102 15.48 -7.42 -1.78
C ASP A 102 15.54 -6.26 -0.76
N TRP A 103 14.38 -5.66 -0.48
CA TRP A 103 14.25 -4.53 0.43
C TRP A 103 14.56 -4.84 1.89
N SER A 104 14.85 -6.09 2.25
CA SER A 104 15.34 -6.48 3.57
C SER A 104 16.83 -6.19 3.76
N TYR A 105 17.59 -5.97 2.66
CA TYR A 105 19.01 -5.71 2.68
C TYR A 105 19.37 -4.44 3.48
N ARG A 106 20.40 -4.51 4.31
CA ARG A 106 20.90 -3.37 5.11
C ARG A 106 22.41 -3.25 5.06
N PRO A 107 22.96 -2.03 4.99
CA PRO A 107 22.26 -0.74 4.79
C PRO A 107 21.73 -0.61 3.36
N LEU A 108 20.56 0.03 3.18
CA LEU A 108 19.99 0.25 1.86
C LEU A 108 20.92 1.11 0.98
N PRO A 109 21.26 0.68 -0.23
CA PRO A 109 22.03 1.46 -1.19
C PRO A 109 21.39 2.82 -1.48
N ARG A 110 22.22 3.81 -1.86
CA ARG A 110 21.73 5.18 -2.10
C ARG A 110 20.75 5.25 -3.27
N ASP A 111 21.00 4.53 -4.33
CA ASP A 111 20.15 4.44 -5.53
C ASP A 111 18.78 3.82 -5.21
N TRP A 112 18.74 2.80 -4.35
CA TRP A 112 17.46 2.21 -3.89
C TRP A 112 16.65 3.21 -3.05
N ARG A 113 17.31 3.96 -2.17
CA ARG A 113 16.64 5.01 -1.39
C ARG A 113 16.08 6.12 -2.28
N ASN A 114 16.84 6.52 -3.30
CA ASN A 114 16.38 7.50 -4.27
C ASN A 114 15.17 6.97 -5.06
N TYR A 115 15.22 5.71 -5.48
CA TYR A 115 14.10 5.05 -6.15
C TYR A 115 12.84 5.04 -5.28
N ALA A 116 12.94 4.59 -4.02
CA ALA A 116 11.82 4.56 -3.09
C ALA A 116 11.22 5.96 -2.83
N ALA A 117 12.05 7.00 -2.80
CA ALA A 117 11.58 8.37 -2.62
C ALA A 117 10.73 8.89 -3.79
N LEU A 118 10.98 8.40 -5.01
CA LEU A 118 10.23 8.83 -6.20
C LEU A 118 8.76 8.37 -6.17
N ASP A 119 8.47 7.21 -5.58
CA ASP A 119 7.11 6.67 -5.52
C ASP A 119 6.16 7.58 -4.72
N VAL A 120 6.65 8.26 -3.67
CA VAL A 120 5.83 9.19 -2.88
C VAL A 120 5.93 10.63 -3.34
N GLU A 121 6.94 10.97 -4.15
CA GLU A 121 7.16 12.35 -4.58
C GLU A 121 6.02 12.90 -5.42
N VAL A 122 5.42 12.04 -6.24
CA VAL A 122 4.36 12.40 -7.20
C VAL A 122 2.95 12.41 -6.58
N LEU A 123 2.75 11.79 -5.41
CA LEU A 123 1.41 11.51 -4.90
C LEU A 123 0.61 12.76 -4.55
N ILE A 124 1.22 13.80 -3.97
CA ILE A 124 0.52 15.03 -3.58
C ILE A 124 -0.02 15.75 -4.82
N GLU A 125 0.79 15.83 -5.88
CA GLU A 125 0.39 16.49 -7.13
C GLU A 125 -0.69 15.68 -7.85
N LEU A 126 -0.57 14.35 -7.88
CA LEU A 126 -1.60 13.45 -8.43
C LEU A 126 -2.93 13.63 -7.70
N GLU A 127 -2.92 13.65 -6.36
CA GLU A 127 -4.12 13.85 -5.55
C GLU A 127 -4.82 15.15 -5.93
N THR A 128 -4.09 16.25 -6.01
CA THR A 128 -4.64 17.55 -6.34
C THR A 128 -5.33 17.55 -7.71
N MET A 129 -4.69 16.98 -8.72
CA MET A 129 -5.24 16.91 -10.07
C MET A 129 -6.43 15.96 -10.17
N MET A 130 -6.32 14.78 -9.56
CA MET A 130 -7.37 13.76 -9.60
C MET A 130 -8.60 14.18 -8.80
N ARG A 131 -8.44 14.86 -7.67
CA ARG A 131 -9.55 15.42 -6.89
C ARG A 131 -10.34 16.44 -7.72
N ARG A 132 -9.65 17.33 -8.45
CA ARG A 132 -10.28 18.26 -9.37
C ARG A 132 -11.10 17.53 -10.43
N ASP A 133 -10.54 16.49 -11.04
CA ASP A 133 -11.18 15.76 -12.13
C ASP A 133 -12.36 14.90 -11.63
N LEU A 134 -12.26 14.30 -10.44
CA LEU A 134 -13.38 13.61 -9.78
C LEU A 134 -14.55 14.56 -9.55
N LYS A 135 -14.28 15.76 -9.06
CA LYS A 135 -15.30 16.78 -8.85
C LYS A 135 -15.93 17.22 -10.17
N ALA A 136 -15.12 17.48 -11.19
CA ALA A 136 -15.61 17.84 -12.52
C ALA A 136 -16.48 16.74 -13.16
N ALA A 137 -16.19 15.47 -12.86
CA ALA A 137 -16.98 14.31 -13.31
C ALA A 137 -18.21 14.01 -12.43
N GLY A 138 -18.42 14.75 -11.34
CA GLY A 138 -19.49 14.48 -10.37
C GLY A 138 -19.32 13.16 -9.60
N LYS A 139 -18.08 12.70 -9.40
CA LYS A 139 -17.74 11.41 -8.77
C LYS A 139 -17.00 11.56 -7.43
N ASP A 140 -16.90 12.76 -6.93
CA ASP A 140 -16.19 13.07 -5.68
C ASP A 140 -16.84 12.40 -4.46
N GLU A 141 -18.16 12.33 -4.38
CA GLU A 141 -18.86 11.61 -3.31
C GLU A 141 -18.61 10.10 -3.38
N TRP A 142 -18.73 9.50 -4.57
CA TRP A 142 -18.42 8.08 -4.76
C TRP A 142 -16.96 7.77 -4.39
N ALA A 143 -16.03 8.64 -4.77
CA ALA A 143 -14.63 8.48 -4.41
C ALA A 143 -14.44 8.52 -2.90
N ALA A 144 -15.09 9.45 -2.18
CA ALA A 144 -15.02 9.55 -0.74
C ALA A 144 -15.56 8.29 -0.03
N GLU A 145 -16.67 7.71 -0.53
CA GLU A 145 -17.21 6.45 -0.03
C GLU A 145 -16.26 5.28 -0.24
N GLU A 146 -15.67 5.14 -1.45
CA GLU A 146 -14.70 4.10 -1.77
C GLU A 146 -13.41 4.23 -0.93
N PHE A 147 -12.90 5.44 -0.74
CA PHE A 147 -11.73 5.68 0.10
C PHE A 147 -12.01 5.31 1.56
N SER A 148 -13.18 5.67 2.08
CA SER A 148 -13.60 5.31 3.44
C SER A 148 -13.73 3.80 3.60
N HIS A 149 -14.33 3.13 2.60
CA HIS A 149 -14.46 1.67 2.59
C HIS A 149 -13.07 0.99 2.56
N ALA A 150 -12.18 1.42 1.68
CA ALA A 150 -10.83 0.88 1.56
C ALA A 150 -10.04 1.05 2.87
N LEU A 151 -10.15 2.22 3.50
CA LEU A 151 -9.50 2.51 4.78
C LEU A 151 -9.97 1.54 5.88
N VAL A 152 -11.28 1.38 6.04
CA VAL A 152 -11.86 0.47 7.04
C VAL A 152 -11.47 -0.98 6.75
N ALA A 153 -11.58 -1.41 5.50
CA ALA A 153 -11.25 -2.77 5.08
C ALA A 153 -9.75 -3.09 5.25
N GLY A 154 -8.88 -2.15 4.88
CA GLY A 154 -7.43 -2.34 4.95
C GLY A 154 -6.88 -2.35 6.37
N LEU A 155 -7.45 -1.56 7.28
CA LEU A 155 -7.06 -1.52 8.69
C LEU A 155 -7.76 -2.60 9.55
N ALA A 156 -8.73 -3.31 9.01
CA ALA A 156 -9.42 -4.36 9.74
C ALA A 156 -8.47 -5.51 10.09
N PRO A 157 -8.61 -6.12 11.28
CA PRO A 157 -7.82 -7.29 11.64
C PRO A 157 -7.98 -8.39 10.59
N ARG A 158 -6.87 -8.96 10.15
CA ARG A 158 -6.87 -10.06 9.20
C ARG A 158 -7.60 -11.25 9.80
N LYS A 159 -8.74 -11.61 9.25
CA LYS A 159 -9.44 -12.85 9.64
C LYS A 159 -8.62 -14.02 9.13
N LEU A 160 -7.90 -14.67 10.04
CA LEU A 160 -7.26 -15.94 9.73
C LEU A 160 -8.35 -16.97 9.44
N HIS A 161 -8.27 -17.60 8.28
CA HIS A 161 -9.18 -18.70 7.97
C HIS A 161 -8.90 -19.87 8.94
N PRO A 162 -9.94 -20.56 9.46
CA PRO A 162 -9.74 -21.70 10.37
C PRO A 162 -8.83 -22.79 9.80
N ILE A 163 -8.80 -22.90 8.47
CA ILE A 163 -7.96 -23.87 7.74
C ILE A 163 -7.22 -23.11 6.62
N PRO A 164 -6.10 -22.41 6.94
CA PRO A 164 -5.44 -21.48 6.00
C PRO A 164 -4.97 -22.15 4.72
N TRP A 165 -4.48 -23.39 4.78
CA TRP A 165 -3.95 -24.11 3.62
C TRP A 165 -5.02 -24.41 2.55
N LEU A 166 -6.32 -24.42 2.89
CA LEU A 166 -7.41 -24.53 1.91
C LEU A 166 -7.58 -23.27 1.04
N HIS A 167 -6.88 -22.18 1.35
CA HIS A 167 -6.86 -20.94 0.56
C HIS A 167 -5.63 -20.78 -0.33
N ILE A 168 -4.76 -21.79 -0.41
CA ILE A 168 -3.68 -21.82 -1.38
C ILE A 168 -4.28 -21.69 -2.79
N SER A 169 -3.65 -20.85 -3.62
CA SER A 169 -4.09 -20.66 -5.01
C SER A 169 -4.23 -22.01 -5.72
N ARG A 170 -5.36 -22.21 -6.40
CA ARG A 170 -5.69 -23.43 -7.16
C ARG A 170 -5.87 -24.70 -6.32
N ILE A 171 -5.98 -24.64 -4.99
CA ILE A 171 -6.21 -25.82 -4.13
C ILE A 171 -7.47 -26.60 -4.54
N THR A 172 -8.48 -25.90 -5.09
CA THR A 172 -9.72 -26.53 -5.58
C THR A 172 -9.49 -27.53 -6.71
N GLN A 173 -8.38 -27.45 -7.43
CA GLN A 173 -8.01 -28.45 -8.44
C GLN A 173 -7.70 -29.81 -7.81
N LEU A 174 -7.32 -29.83 -6.53
CA LEU A 174 -7.06 -31.03 -5.75
C LEU A 174 -8.28 -31.56 -4.99
N SER A 175 -9.46 -30.95 -5.17
CA SER A 175 -10.68 -31.30 -4.39
C SER A 175 -11.09 -32.76 -4.46
N ARG A 176 -10.69 -33.46 -5.51
CA ARG A 176 -10.94 -34.92 -5.71
C ARG A 176 -9.69 -35.79 -5.52
N ASP A 177 -8.59 -35.20 -5.08
CA ASP A 177 -7.32 -35.91 -4.83
C ASP A 177 -6.94 -35.78 -3.35
N PRO A 178 -7.36 -36.76 -2.49
CA PRO A 178 -7.05 -36.74 -1.06
C PRO A 178 -5.54 -36.76 -0.77
N ARG A 179 -4.74 -37.42 -1.64
CA ARG A 179 -3.30 -37.51 -1.48
C ARG A 179 -2.64 -36.16 -1.81
N GLY A 180 -3.07 -35.49 -2.88
CA GLY A 180 -2.63 -34.14 -3.24
C GLY A 180 -2.97 -33.11 -2.16
N LEU A 181 -4.18 -33.21 -1.58
CA LEU A 181 -4.59 -32.35 -0.45
C LEU A 181 -3.73 -32.59 0.80
N ALA A 182 -3.41 -33.86 1.12
CA ALA A 182 -2.56 -34.18 2.25
C ALA A 182 -1.13 -33.62 2.08
N ILE A 183 -0.57 -33.71 0.87
CA ILE A 183 0.74 -33.13 0.53
C ILE A 183 0.70 -31.61 0.66
N ALA A 184 -0.32 -30.97 0.08
CA ALA A 184 -0.46 -29.51 0.15
C ALA A 184 -0.58 -29.01 1.60
N LYS A 185 -1.31 -29.73 2.46
CA LYS A 185 -1.39 -29.43 3.89
C LYS A 185 -0.03 -29.56 4.57
N SER A 186 0.68 -30.67 4.37
CA SER A 186 1.99 -30.91 4.97
C SER A 186 3.02 -29.84 4.61
N LEU A 187 3.05 -29.45 3.32
CA LEU A 187 3.94 -28.38 2.85
C LEU A 187 3.58 -26.99 3.39
N TRP A 188 2.33 -26.79 3.79
CA TRP A 188 1.91 -25.54 4.41
C TRP A 188 2.30 -25.46 5.89
N GLU A 189 2.32 -26.60 6.58
CA GLU A 189 2.59 -26.73 8.02
C GLU A 189 4.10 -26.80 8.34
N GLU A 190 4.98 -27.01 7.34
CA GLU A 190 6.44 -26.87 7.45
C GLU A 190 6.91 -25.41 7.42
#